data_fac25fb25b0b3735a5f75b1f5196df37
#
_entry.id   fac25fb25b0b3735a5f75b1f5196df37
#
_cell.length_a   1.000
_cell.length_b   1.000
_cell.length_c   1.000
_cell.angle_alpha   90.00
_cell.angle_beta   90.00
_cell.angle_gamma   90.00
#
_symmetry.space_group_name_H-M   'P 1'
#
loop_
_entity.id
_entity.type
_entity.pdbx_description
1 polymer ?
#
loop_
_entity_poly.entity_id
_entity_poly.type
_entity_poly.pdbx_seq_one_letter_code
_entity_poly.pdbx_strand_id
1 'polypeptide(L)'
;MRRIRIRLHAVALGAGACALATFIGGCRQSTPATEPISSGRVVDLGHALSETDPTWDGKPAFSRQTVATIARDGYFGETFSTEEHFNTHVDAPAHFAANGATVDRLAPDRLVHAAVCINIAAEAARDEDYRLTRADIERFEAAHGRISAGTIVLVATGWDARWPDPARYMNEKNGKKHFPGLTAEAAALLAKDRRVAAIGIDTASIDFGPSEQFEAHHASMPEGAYHIENATGLTALPPTGFTVIVAPIKIKDGSGGPTRVFALLPERQ
;
A
#
# COMPACT_ATOMS: atom_id res chain seq x y z
N MET A 1 16.43 -10.76 -70.94
CA MET A 1 16.42 -12.14 -71.46
C MET A 1 17.79 -12.77 -71.30
N ARG A 2 18.01 -13.69 -70.39
CA ARG A 2 19.09 -14.68 -70.41
C ARG A 2 18.66 -15.81 -69.44
N ARG A 3 18.37 -16.96 -70.05
CA ARG A 3 18.06 -18.22 -69.36
C ARG A 3 19.35 -18.87 -68.94
N ILE A 4 19.53 -19.26 -67.70
CA ILE A 4 20.62 -20.15 -67.26
C ILE A 4 20.01 -21.52 -67.00
N ARG A 5 20.49 -22.51 -67.69
CA ARG A 5 20.21 -23.95 -67.53
C ARG A 5 21.14 -24.52 -66.44
N ILE A 6 20.57 -25.18 -65.47
CA ILE A 6 21.35 -25.98 -64.52
C ILE A 6 21.21 -27.45 -64.92
N ARG A 7 22.36 -28.13 -65.10
CA ARG A 7 22.47 -29.55 -65.40
C ARG A 7 22.33 -30.39 -64.14
N LEU A 8 21.46 -31.40 -64.17
CA LEU A 8 21.46 -32.51 -63.21
C LEU A 8 22.64 -33.44 -63.46
N HIS A 9 23.34 -33.79 -62.42
CA HIS A 9 24.16 -35.00 -62.38
C HIS A 9 23.59 -35.98 -61.36
N ALA A 10 23.19 -37.13 -61.85
CA ALA A 10 22.80 -38.27 -61.04
C ALA A 10 24.08 -39.05 -60.67
N VAL A 11 24.23 -39.40 -59.40
CA VAL A 11 25.16 -40.46 -58.94
C VAL A 11 24.38 -41.39 -58.04
N ALA A 12 24.49 -42.66 -58.36
CA ALA A 12 23.74 -43.76 -57.75
C ALA A 12 24.57 -44.49 -56.65
N LEU A 13 23.78 -45.08 -55.75
CA LEU A 13 24.02 -46.31 -54.97
C LEU A 13 25.12 -46.40 -53.93
N GLY A 14 24.65 -46.67 -52.71
CA GLY A 14 25.36 -47.31 -51.61
C GLY A 14 24.39 -47.67 -50.50
N ALA A 15 23.91 -48.89 -50.51
CA ALA A 15 23.04 -49.45 -49.43
C ALA A 15 23.89 -49.75 -48.19
N GLY A 16 23.58 -49.14 -47.10
CA GLY A 16 24.10 -49.49 -45.77
C GLY A 16 23.01 -49.36 -44.73
N ALA A 17 22.43 -50.48 -44.33
CA ALA A 17 21.46 -50.53 -43.25
C ALA A 17 22.15 -50.32 -41.90
N CYS A 18 21.96 -49.17 -41.29
CA CYS A 18 22.30 -48.90 -39.91
C CYS A 18 21.02 -48.55 -39.16
N ALA A 19 20.57 -49.47 -38.30
CA ALA A 19 19.40 -49.22 -37.43
C ALA A 19 19.76 -48.16 -36.40
N LEU A 20 19.26 -46.94 -36.60
CA LEU A 20 19.34 -45.84 -35.63
C LEU A 20 18.10 -45.91 -34.76
N ALA A 21 18.23 -46.38 -33.52
CA ALA A 21 17.21 -46.25 -32.49
C ALA A 21 17.08 -44.75 -32.13
N THR A 22 16.04 -44.12 -32.63
CA THR A 22 15.66 -42.74 -32.22
C THR A 22 15.08 -42.80 -30.84
N PHE A 23 15.88 -42.47 -29.83
CA PHE A 23 15.39 -42.03 -28.52
C PHE A 23 14.72 -40.65 -28.71
N ILE A 24 13.40 -40.62 -28.84
CA ILE A 24 12.62 -39.42 -28.73
C ILE A 24 12.49 -39.16 -27.22
N GLY A 25 13.53 -38.55 -26.65
CA GLY A 25 13.46 -37.91 -25.34
C GLY A 25 12.58 -36.69 -25.44
N GLY A 26 11.26 -36.89 -25.22
CA GLY A 26 10.34 -35.76 -25.06
C GLY A 26 10.74 -34.96 -23.83
N CYS A 27 11.47 -33.86 -24.05
CA CYS A 27 11.63 -32.82 -23.05
C CYS A 27 10.25 -32.24 -22.79
N ARG A 28 9.48 -32.80 -21.82
CA ARG A 28 8.34 -32.10 -21.24
C ARG A 28 8.91 -30.83 -20.60
N GLN A 29 8.81 -29.71 -21.30
CA GLN A 29 8.87 -28.42 -20.67
C GLN A 29 7.66 -28.37 -19.71
N SER A 30 7.93 -28.64 -18.42
CA SER A 30 7.01 -28.28 -17.37
C SER A 30 6.92 -26.75 -17.42
N THR A 31 5.83 -26.22 -17.95
CA THR A 31 5.43 -24.85 -17.68
C THR A 31 5.51 -24.69 -16.15
N PRO A 32 6.29 -23.73 -15.64
CA PRO A 32 6.28 -23.48 -14.20
C PRO A 32 4.83 -23.22 -13.83
N ALA A 33 4.27 -24.05 -12.95
CA ALA A 33 3.00 -23.76 -12.34
C ALA A 33 3.18 -22.39 -11.70
N THR A 34 2.40 -21.39 -12.12
CA THR A 34 2.31 -20.12 -11.44
C THR A 34 1.76 -20.45 -10.06
N GLU A 35 2.66 -20.53 -9.07
CA GLU A 35 2.22 -20.62 -7.68
C GLU A 35 1.32 -19.42 -7.43
N PRO A 36 0.12 -19.61 -6.85
CA PRO A 36 -0.74 -18.49 -6.49
C PRO A 36 0.05 -17.53 -5.59
N ILE A 37 -0.16 -16.21 -5.78
CA ILE A 37 0.59 -15.11 -5.13
C ILE A 37 0.66 -15.24 -3.61
N SER A 38 -0.24 -15.98 -2.99
CA SER A 38 -0.09 -16.58 -1.65
C SER A 38 -1.16 -17.63 -1.43
N SER A 39 -0.79 -18.71 -0.75
CA SER A 39 -1.73 -19.61 -0.09
C SER A 39 -2.27 -19.03 1.22
N GLY A 40 -1.88 -17.77 1.57
CA GLY A 40 -2.21 -17.10 2.81
C GLY A 40 -3.52 -16.30 2.77
N ARG A 41 -3.88 -15.73 3.92
CA ARG A 41 -5.08 -14.90 4.09
C ARG A 41 -4.84 -13.47 3.60
N VAL A 42 -5.74 -12.95 2.75
CA VAL A 42 -5.80 -11.54 2.39
C VAL A 42 -6.69 -10.80 3.38
N VAL A 43 -6.22 -9.68 3.91
CA VAL A 43 -6.95 -8.80 4.83
C VAL A 43 -7.07 -7.43 4.17
N ASP A 44 -8.29 -6.89 4.11
CA ASP A 44 -8.55 -5.52 3.66
C ASP A 44 -8.30 -4.56 4.84
N LEU A 45 -7.47 -3.56 4.62
CA LEU A 45 -7.08 -2.56 5.60
C LEU A 45 -7.64 -1.17 5.27
N GLY A 46 -8.62 -1.08 4.36
CA GLY A 46 -9.26 0.17 3.96
C GLY A 46 -10.73 0.24 4.37
N HIS A 47 -11.20 1.43 4.68
CA HIS A 47 -12.62 1.70 4.88
C HIS A 47 -13.36 1.86 3.55
N ALA A 48 -14.66 1.53 3.53
CA ALA A 48 -15.51 1.87 2.40
C ALA A 48 -15.78 3.38 2.39
N LEU A 49 -15.74 4.00 1.20
CA LEU A 49 -16.04 5.43 1.03
C LEU A 49 -17.53 5.71 1.28
N SER A 50 -17.83 6.68 2.14
CA SER A 50 -19.18 7.13 2.43
C SER A 50 -19.24 8.66 2.60
N GLU A 51 -20.39 9.26 2.28
CA GLU A 51 -20.64 10.69 2.45
C GLU A 51 -20.65 11.14 3.93
N THR A 52 -20.72 10.20 4.86
CA THR A 52 -20.79 10.46 6.30
C THR A 52 -19.49 10.16 7.03
N ASP A 53 -18.43 9.78 6.31
CA ASP A 53 -17.15 9.47 6.91
C ASP A 53 -16.49 10.69 7.58
N PRO A 54 -15.66 10.49 8.61
CA PRO A 54 -14.92 11.56 9.24
C PRO A 54 -14.08 12.36 8.22
N THR A 55 -14.13 13.69 8.32
CA THR A 55 -13.36 14.64 7.51
C THR A 55 -12.53 15.55 8.38
N TRP A 56 -11.43 16.07 7.85
CA TRP A 56 -10.50 16.89 8.62
C TRP A 56 -11.12 18.20 9.14
N ASP A 57 -11.94 18.86 8.32
CA ASP A 57 -12.54 20.16 8.62
C ASP A 57 -14.06 20.10 8.89
N GLY A 58 -14.63 18.91 8.97
CA GLY A 58 -16.06 18.69 9.21
C GLY A 58 -16.96 18.97 8.01
N LYS A 59 -16.38 19.30 6.82
CA LYS A 59 -17.15 19.49 5.60
C LYS A 59 -17.24 18.22 4.76
N PRO A 60 -18.30 18.07 3.93
CA PRO A 60 -18.41 16.92 3.04
C PRO A 60 -17.23 16.85 2.05
N ALA A 61 -16.44 15.78 2.10
CA ALA A 61 -15.29 15.54 1.23
C ALA A 61 -15.59 14.52 0.11
N PHE A 62 -16.73 13.84 0.20
CA PHE A 62 -17.17 12.86 -0.80
C PHE A 62 -18.63 13.07 -1.16
N SER A 63 -18.95 12.93 -2.44
CA SER A 63 -20.32 12.90 -2.93
C SER A 63 -20.45 11.97 -4.13
N ARG A 64 -21.63 11.37 -4.31
CA ARG A 64 -21.94 10.53 -5.49
C ARG A 64 -23.33 10.82 -6.01
N GLN A 65 -23.52 10.58 -7.31
CA GLN A 65 -24.78 10.75 -7.99
C GLN A 65 -25.03 9.56 -8.93
N THR A 66 -26.18 8.92 -8.79
CA THR A 66 -26.61 7.87 -9.71
C THR A 66 -26.96 8.48 -11.06
N VAL A 67 -26.28 8.05 -12.11
CA VAL A 67 -26.49 8.51 -13.50
C VAL A 67 -27.23 7.48 -14.34
N ALA A 68 -27.15 6.18 -13.99
CA ALA A 68 -27.86 5.11 -14.66
C ALA A 68 -28.35 4.05 -13.67
N THR A 69 -29.51 3.43 -13.98
CA THR A 69 -30.08 2.34 -13.19
C THR A 69 -30.40 1.15 -14.06
N ILE A 70 -30.33 -0.08 -13.52
CA ILE A 70 -30.63 -1.31 -14.26
C ILE A 70 -32.03 -1.25 -14.87
N ALA A 71 -33.01 -0.75 -14.11
CA ALA A 71 -34.40 -0.71 -14.55
C ALA A 71 -34.64 0.24 -15.73
N ARG A 72 -33.89 1.35 -15.83
CA ARG A 72 -34.06 2.38 -16.88
C ARG A 72 -33.11 2.15 -18.05
N ASP A 73 -31.85 1.80 -17.75
CA ASP A 73 -30.74 1.89 -18.70
C ASP A 73 -30.08 0.53 -18.98
N GLY A 74 -30.48 -0.53 -18.25
CA GLY A 74 -29.89 -1.86 -18.37
C GLY A 74 -28.56 -2.05 -17.66
N TYR A 75 -28.02 -1.01 -17.03
CA TYR A 75 -26.82 -1.04 -16.19
C TYR A 75 -26.94 -0.05 -15.03
N PHE A 76 -26.08 -0.22 -14.02
CA PHE A 76 -25.97 0.73 -12.89
C PHE A 76 -24.68 1.53 -13.04
N GLY A 77 -24.77 2.86 -12.86
CA GLY A 77 -23.64 3.75 -12.94
C GLY A 77 -23.81 4.97 -12.05
N GLU A 78 -22.72 5.39 -11.42
CA GLU A 78 -22.63 6.60 -10.61
C GLU A 78 -21.43 7.45 -11.04
N THR A 79 -21.53 8.76 -10.83
CA THR A 79 -20.40 9.68 -10.77
C THR A 79 -20.10 9.99 -9.32
N PHE A 80 -18.84 10.29 -8.98
CA PHE A 80 -18.46 10.74 -7.66
C PHE A 80 -17.42 11.86 -7.72
N SER A 81 -17.36 12.63 -6.64
CA SER A 81 -16.32 13.61 -6.37
C SER A 81 -15.73 13.31 -4.99
N THR A 82 -14.42 13.42 -4.84
CA THR A 82 -13.71 13.19 -3.58
C THR A 82 -12.53 14.14 -3.46
N GLU A 83 -12.15 14.48 -2.23
CA GLU A 83 -10.85 15.05 -1.93
C GLU A 83 -9.77 13.97 -2.04
N GLU A 84 -8.52 14.38 -2.35
CA GLU A 84 -7.38 13.45 -2.44
C GLU A 84 -7.07 12.81 -1.09
N HIS A 85 -7.17 13.59 0.00
CA HIS A 85 -6.85 13.19 1.38
C HIS A 85 -8.12 12.88 2.18
N PHE A 86 -8.85 11.86 1.75
CA PHE A 86 -10.14 11.48 2.34
C PHE A 86 -10.24 9.97 2.54
N ASN A 87 -10.86 9.55 3.65
CA ASN A 87 -11.04 8.14 4.02
C ASN A 87 -9.66 7.43 4.11
N THR A 88 -9.56 6.13 3.82
CA THR A 88 -8.26 5.46 3.68
C THR A 88 -7.58 5.96 2.41
N HIS A 89 -6.47 6.65 2.55
CA HIS A 89 -5.79 7.31 1.44
C HIS A 89 -4.27 7.22 1.53
N VAL A 90 -3.62 7.61 0.46
CA VAL A 90 -2.16 7.81 0.39
C VAL A 90 -1.87 9.30 0.31
N ASP A 91 -0.92 9.77 1.12
CA ASP A 91 -0.22 11.02 0.90
C ASP A 91 1.06 10.73 0.14
N ALA A 92 1.18 11.26 -1.05
CA ALA A 92 2.43 11.21 -1.79
C ALA A 92 3.44 12.23 -1.22
N PRO A 93 4.76 12.01 -1.37
CA PRO A 93 5.76 12.97 -0.90
C PRO A 93 5.53 14.43 -1.33
N ALA A 94 4.92 14.64 -2.50
CA ALA A 94 4.55 15.97 -3.00
C ALA A 94 3.60 16.74 -2.08
N HIS A 95 2.90 16.06 -1.16
CA HIS A 95 1.98 16.71 -0.22
C HIS A 95 2.70 17.70 0.71
N PHE A 96 3.88 17.35 1.24
CA PHE A 96 4.68 18.19 2.13
C PHE A 96 6.11 18.47 1.65
N ALA A 97 6.52 17.95 0.49
CA ALA A 97 7.84 18.17 -0.08
C ALA A 97 7.73 18.79 -1.48
N ALA A 98 8.20 20.03 -1.67
CA ALA A 98 8.06 20.79 -2.92
C ALA A 98 8.58 20.06 -4.19
N ASN A 99 9.56 19.16 -4.04
CA ASN A 99 10.11 18.33 -5.12
C ASN A 99 9.80 16.84 -4.91
N GLY A 100 8.82 16.52 -4.06
CA GLY A 100 8.40 15.16 -3.79
C GLY A 100 7.72 14.52 -5.00
N ALA A 101 7.75 13.19 -5.06
CA ALA A 101 7.00 12.45 -6.07
C ALA A 101 5.50 12.64 -5.86
N THR A 102 4.76 12.87 -6.95
CA THR A 102 3.28 12.87 -6.97
C THR A 102 2.75 11.43 -6.95
N VAL A 103 1.47 11.25 -6.63
CA VAL A 103 0.88 9.91 -6.47
C VAL A 103 0.96 9.06 -7.74
N ASP A 104 0.85 9.67 -8.92
CA ASP A 104 1.01 8.99 -10.20
C ASP A 104 2.44 8.57 -10.52
N ARG A 105 3.42 9.13 -9.80
CA ARG A 105 4.87 8.86 -9.95
C ARG A 105 5.44 7.95 -8.86
N LEU A 106 4.63 7.51 -7.90
CA LEU A 106 5.07 6.49 -6.96
C LEU A 106 5.42 5.21 -7.73
N ALA A 107 6.65 4.74 -7.56
CA ALA A 107 7.13 3.55 -8.25
C ALA A 107 6.35 2.30 -7.78
N PRO A 108 5.88 1.43 -8.69
CA PRO A 108 5.04 0.28 -8.33
C PRO A 108 5.69 -0.69 -7.34
N ASP A 109 7.00 -0.85 -7.37
CA ASP A 109 7.77 -1.66 -6.44
C ASP A 109 7.74 -1.11 -5.00
N ARG A 110 7.46 0.18 -4.82
CA ARG A 110 7.28 0.77 -3.50
C ARG A 110 5.87 0.56 -2.94
N LEU A 111 4.89 0.28 -3.81
CA LEU A 111 3.49 0.06 -3.44
C LEU A 111 3.19 -1.40 -3.04
N VAL A 112 4.13 -2.32 -3.28
CA VAL A 112 4.03 -3.73 -2.91
C VAL A 112 5.32 -4.14 -2.21
N HIS A 113 5.29 -4.25 -0.89
CA HIS A 113 6.52 -4.54 -0.14
C HIS A 113 6.24 -5.34 1.14
N ALA A 114 7.30 -5.96 1.67
CA ALA A 114 7.28 -6.53 3.01
C ALA A 114 6.91 -5.45 4.03
N ALA A 115 6.12 -5.82 5.03
CA ALA A 115 5.63 -4.87 6.01
C ALA A 115 5.88 -5.34 7.45
N VAL A 116 5.90 -4.38 8.36
CA VAL A 116 5.89 -4.59 9.80
C VAL A 116 4.76 -3.79 10.43
N CYS A 117 4.24 -4.26 11.56
CA CYS A 117 3.21 -3.58 12.33
C CYS A 117 3.71 -3.32 13.76
N ILE A 118 3.90 -2.04 14.10
CA ILE A 118 4.26 -1.60 15.44
C ILE A 118 2.95 -1.30 16.18
N ASN A 119 2.62 -2.11 17.18
CA ASN A 119 1.37 -1.97 17.92
C ASN A 119 1.61 -1.16 19.19
N ILE A 120 0.97 0.02 19.27
CA ILE A 120 0.96 0.94 20.41
C ILE A 120 -0.45 1.15 20.97
N ALA A 121 -1.39 0.25 20.70
CA ALA A 121 -2.77 0.39 21.14
C ALA A 121 -2.93 0.46 22.67
N ALA A 122 -2.04 -0.21 23.41
CA ALA A 122 -2.06 -0.17 24.87
C ALA A 122 -1.62 1.20 25.42
N GLU A 123 -0.66 1.86 24.78
CA GLU A 123 -0.20 3.20 25.08
C GLU A 123 -1.27 4.23 24.69
N ALA A 124 -1.80 4.14 23.48
CA ALA A 124 -2.87 4.99 22.95
C ALA A 124 -4.17 4.91 23.78
N ALA A 125 -4.46 3.76 24.37
CA ALA A 125 -5.63 3.62 25.27
C ALA A 125 -5.46 4.38 26.59
N ARG A 126 -4.22 4.68 27.01
CA ARG A 126 -3.91 5.43 28.27
C ARG A 126 -3.74 6.91 28.01
N ASP A 127 -3.26 7.25 26.82
CA ASP A 127 -2.98 8.63 26.37
C ASP A 127 -3.46 8.76 24.92
N GLU A 128 -4.58 9.48 24.74
CA GLU A 128 -5.19 9.68 23.43
C GLU A 128 -4.30 10.49 22.46
N ASP A 129 -3.30 11.22 22.99
CA ASP A 129 -2.32 12.00 22.23
C ASP A 129 -0.94 11.31 22.21
N TYR A 130 -0.90 10.00 22.50
CA TYR A 130 0.33 9.24 22.46
C TYR A 130 1.02 9.34 21.10
N ARG A 131 2.32 9.52 21.13
CA ARG A 131 3.14 9.57 19.90
C ARG A 131 4.14 8.44 19.92
N LEU A 132 4.14 7.62 18.86
CA LEU A 132 5.21 6.65 18.63
C LEU A 132 6.56 7.36 18.71
N THR A 133 7.44 6.89 19.56
CA THR A 133 8.76 7.47 19.79
C THR A 133 9.87 6.64 19.11
N ARG A 134 11.07 7.21 19.02
CA ARG A 134 12.28 6.46 18.64
C ARG A 134 12.48 5.22 19.52
N ALA A 135 12.29 5.37 20.83
CA ALA A 135 12.48 4.26 21.79
C ALA A 135 11.49 3.10 21.54
N ASP A 136 10.27 3.39 21.08
CA ASP A 136 9.30 2.35 20.71
C ASP A 136 9.76 1.57 19.49
N ILE A 137 10.30 2.27 18.48
CA ILE A 137 10.87 1.65 17.29
C ILE A 137 12.08 0.78 17.65
N GLU A 138 12.99 1.29 18.46
CA GLU A 138 14.18 0.55 18.91
C GLU A 138 13.80 -0.68 19.75
N ARG A 139 12.78 -0.57 20.58
CA ARG A 139 12.21 -1.71 21.32
C ARG A 139 11.59 -2.76 20.39
N PHE A 140 10.84 -2.32 19.38
CA PHE A 140 10.30 -3.19 18.32
C PHE A 140 11.44 -3.92 17.58
N GLU A 141 12.47 -3.20 17.17
CA GLU A 141 13.63 -3.76 16.48
C GLU A 141 14.44 -4.76 17.33
N ALA A 142 14.56 -4.50 18.63
CA ALA A 142 15.21 -5.42 19.55
C ALA A 142 14.49 -6.77 19.65
N ALA A 143 13.16 -6.77 19.53
CA ALA A 143 12.34 -7.99 19.59
C ALA A 143 12.19 -8.70 18.23
N HIS A 144 12.18 -7.97 17.12
CA HIS A 144 11.77 -8.49 15.80
C HIS A 144 12.84 -8.33 14.71
N GLY A 145 13.97 -7.72 15.02
CA GLY A 145 15.02 -7.40 14.06
C GLY A 145 14.85 -6.01 13.45
N ARG A 146 15.96 -5.50 12.91
CA ARG A 146 16.03 -4.16 12.33
C ARG A 146 15.10 -4.02 11.13
N ILE A 147 14.36 -2.92 11.07
CA ILE A 147 13.51 -2.57 9.92
C ILE A 147 14.40 -2.33 8.68
N SER A 148 14.14 -3.09 7.62
CA SER A 148 14.90 -3.03 6.37
C SER A 148 14.45 -1.87 5.48
N ALA A 149 15.34 -1.40 4.61
CA ALA A 149 14.97 -0.40 3.60
C ALA A 149 13.87 -0.91 2.67
N GLY A 150 12.97 -0.01 2.28
CA GLY A 150 11.81 -0.31 1.44
C GLY A 150 10.60 -0.87 2.21
N THR A 151 10.74 -1.29 3.49
CA THR A 151 9.63 -1.81 4.28
C THR A 151 8.48 -0.80 4.39
N ILE A 152 7.24 -1.28 4.36
CA ILE A 152 6.06 -0.51 4.76
C ILE A 152 5.87 -0.70 6.27
N VAL A 153 5.92 0.38 7.04
CA VAL A 153 5.73 0.35 8.49
C VAL A 153 4.31 0.79 8.81
N LEU A 154 3.53 -0.09 9.43
CA LEU A 154 2.19 0.21 9.92
C LEU A 154 2.24 0.44 11.43
N VAL A 155 1.54 1.48 11.92
CA VAL A 155 1.41 1.81 13.33
C VAL A 155 -0.02 1.57 13.76
N ALA A 156 -0.25 0.56 14.59
CA ALA A 156 -1.55 0.19 15.09
C ALA A 156 -1.81 0.91 16.43
N THR A 157 -2.77 1.83 16.45
CA THR A 157 -3.18 2.55 17.65
C THR A 157 -4.52 2.04 18.21
N GLY A 158 -5.28 1.27 17.42
CA GLY A 158 -6.64 0.83 17.74
C GLY A 158 -7.68 1.95 17.62
N TRP A 159 -7.30 3.08 17.02
CA TRP A 159 -8.19 4.24 16.86
C TRP A 159 -9.32 3.98 15.87
N ASP A 160 -9.09 3.11 14.90
CA ASP A 160 -10.08 2.68 13.90
C ASP A 160 -11.38 2.13 14.50
N ALA A 161 -11.35 1.63 15.74
CA ALA A 161 -12.55 1.23 16.49
C ALA A 161 -13.55 2.38 16.74
N ARG A 162 -13.18 3.63 16.48
CA ARG A 162 -14.02 4.82 16.57
C ARG A 162 -14.70 5.19 15.24
N TRP A 163 -14.23 4.61 14.15
CA TRP A 163 -14.83 4.76 12.82
C TRP A 163 -16.20 4.07 12.76
N PRO A 164 -17.23 4.59 12.04
CA PRO A 164 -17.23 5.80 11.22
C PRO A 164 -17.79 7.04 11.93
N ASP A 165 -17.81 7.09 13.25
CA ASP A 165 -18.36 8.22 14.02
C ASP A 165 -17.39 9.43 13.96
N PRO A 166 -17.71 10.54 13.24
CA PRO A 166 -16.79 11.66 13.08
C PRO A 166 -16.42 12.34 14.41
N ALA A 167 -17.38 12.46 15.34
CA ALA A 167 -17.13 13.12 16.62
C ALA A 167 -16.18 12.28 17.50
N ARG A 168 -16.36 10.96 17.51
CA ARG A 168 -15.49 10.05 18.25
C ARG A 168 -14.11 9.91 17.59
N TYR A 169 -14.07 9.87 16.25
CA TYR A 169 -12.84 9.63 15.49
C TYR A 169 -11.93 10.86 15.53
N MET A 170 -12.46 12.05 15.23
CA MET A 170 -11.71 13.31 15.30
C MET A 170 -11.49 13.77 16.75
N ASN A 171 -12.37 13.37 17.69
CA ASN A 171 -12.25 13.60 19.13
C ASN A 171 -11.87 15.04 19.46
N GLU A 172 -12.56 16.00 18.81
CA GLU A 172 -12.23 17.43 18.96
C GLU A 172 -12.62 17.97 20.33
N LYS A 173 -11.67 18.64 20.98
CA LYS A 173 -11.83 19.29 22.29
C LYS A 173 -11.21 20.69 22.23
N ASN A 174 -11.97 21.70 22.57
CA ASN A 174 -11.50 23.09 22.57
C ASN A 174 -10.87 23.53 21.22
N GLY A 175 -11.42 23.07 20.10
CA GLY A 175 -10.93 23.40 18.75
C GLY A 175 -9.67 22.65 18.33
N LYS A 176 -9.22 21.65 19.10
CA LYS A 176 -8.11 20.77 18.75
C LYS A 176 -8.57 19.33 18.66
N LYS A 177 -8.06 18.62 17.65
CA LYS A 177 -8.25 17.18 17.51
C LYS A 177 -7.36 16.44 18.50
N HIS A 178 -7.77 15.26 18.93
CA HIS A 178 -7.03 14.44 19.86
C HIS A 178 -7.03 12.97 19.38
N PHE A 179 -5.91 12.52 18.85
CA PHE A 179 -5.67 11.14 18.42
C PHE A 179 -4.16 10.85 18.37
N PRO A 180 -3.74 9.57 18.49
CA PRO A 180 -2.33 9.18 18.46
C PRO A 180 -1.66 9.48 17.10
N GLY A 181 -0.33 9.64 17.14
CA GLY A 181 0.48 9.81 15.96
C GLY A 181 1.95 9.44 16.19
N LEU A 182 2.87 10.09 15.50
CA LEU A 182 4.31 9.91 15.62
C LEU A 182 4.99 11.20 16.10
N THR A 183 6.15 11.05 16.75
CA THR A 183 7.08 12.17 16.90
C THR A 183 7.84 12.42 15.61
N ALA A 184 8.27 13.65 15.37
CA ALA A 184 9.17 13.98 14.25
C ALA A 184 10.44 13.12 14.22
N GLU A 185 11.00 12.84 15.40
CA GLU A 185 12.20 12.00 15.55
C GLU A 185 11.93 10.55 15.10
N ALA A 186 10.77 9.98 15.45
CA ALA A 186 10.38 8.65 15.02
C ALA A 186 10.16 8.59 13.50
N ALA A 187 9.46 9.58 12.94
CA ALA A 187 9.23 9.71 11.50
C ALA A 187 10.56 9.85 10.72
N ALA A 188 11.48 10.70 11.22
CA ALA A 188 12.82 10.85 10.64
C ALA A 188 13.63 9.54 10.71
N LEU A 189 13.61 8.84 11.84
CA LEU A 189 14.30 7.54 11.99
C LEU A 189 13.81 6.55 10.94
N LEU A 190 12.49 6.44 10.74
CA LEU A 190 11.91 5.54 9.75
C LEU A 190 12.26 5.95 8.32
N ALA A 191 12.04 7.21 7.96
CA ALA A 191 12.21 7.67 6.59
C ALA A 191 13.68 7.79 6.18
N LYS A 192 14.52 8.42 7.01
CA LYS A 192 15.92 8.72 6.69
C LYS A 192 16.85 7.56 7.00
N ASP A 193 16.81 7.05 8.25
CA ASP A 193 17.79 6.07 8.72
C ASP A 193 17.42 4.63 8.35
N ARG A 194 16.12 4.31 8.28
CA ARG A 194 15.60 3.00 7.84
C ARG A 194 15.22 2.98 6.37
N ARG A 195 15.00 4.15 5.76
CA ARG A 195 14.64 4.33 4.35
C ARG A 195 13.43 3.49 3.98
N VAL A 196 12.38 3.57 4.82
CA VAL A 196 11.12 2.87 4.60
C VAL A 196 10.42 3.39 3.33
N ALA A 197 9.61 2.56 2.69
CA ALA A 197 8.79 2.99 1.57
C ALA A 197 7.63 3.87 2.04
N ALA A 198 6.99 3.47 3.15
CA ALA A 198 5.83 4.15 3.69
C ALA A 198 5.74 4.04 5.22
N ILE A 199 4.97 4.97 5.80
CA ILE A 199 4.48 4.94 7.16
C ILE A 199 2.95 4.95 7.09
N GLY A 200 2.29 3.94 7.67
CA GLY A 200 0.83 3.85 7.71
C GLY A 200 0.32 3.88 9.15
N ILE A 201 -0.90 4.40 9.35
CA ILE A 201 -1.53 4.53 10.67
C ILE A 201 -3.07 4.40 10.55
N ASP A 202 -3.73 4.04 11.64
CA ASP A 202 -5.18 3.93 11.77
C ASP A 202 -5.85 5.19 12.35
N THR A 203 -5.16 6.34 12.29
CA THR A 203 -5.68 7.67 12.65
C THR A 203 -5.81 8.57 11.43
N ALA A 204 -6.42 9.77 11.62
CA ALA A 204 -6.64 10.76 10.56
C ALA A 204 -5.35 11.45 10.08
N SER A 205 -4.24 11.24 10.77
CA SER A 205 -2.91 11.76 10.38
C SER A 205 -1.82 10.92 11.02
N ILE A 206 -0.63 10.84 10.38
CA ILE A 206 0.57 10.34 11.04
C ILE A 206 1.08 11.29 12.12
N ASP A 207 0.77 12.58 12.04
CA ASP A 207 0.95 13.49 13.16
C ASP A 207 -0.14 13.26 14.21
N PHE A 208 0.17 13.47 15.49
CA PHE A 208 -0.83 13.36 16.55
C PHE A 208 -1.86 14.51 16.47
N GLY A 209 -3.07 14.27 16.94
CA GLY A 209 -4.21 15.18 16.75
C GLY A 209 -3.94 16.67 17.07
N PRO A 210 -3.28 17.02 18.19
CA PRO A 210 -2.98 18.42 18.52
C PRO A 210 -1.87 19.10 17.71
N SER A 211 -1.18 18.37 16.80
CA SER A 211 -0.12 18.96 15.96
C SER A 211 -0.69 20.06 15.06
N GLU A 212 -0.06 21.25 15.10
CA GLU A 212 -0.37 22.39 14.24
C GLU A 212 0.69 22.58 13.15
N GLN A 213 1.82 21.89 13.27
CA GLN A 213 2.98 22.08 12.38
C GLN A 213 3.29 20.84 11.53
N PHE A 214 2.56 19.75 11.70
CA PHE A 214 2.73 18.50 10.94
C PHE A 214 4.19 18.01 10.91
N GLU A 215 4.82 17.97 12.09
CA GLU A 215 6.25 17.74 12.24
C GLU A 215 6.67 16.34 11.74
N ALA A 216 5.81 15.32 11.85
CA ALA A 216 6.11 13.99 11.35
C ALA A 216 6.07 13.95 9.82
N HIS A 217 5.12 14.65 9.19
CA HIS A 217 5.07 14.83 7.72
C HIS A 217 6.34 15.52 7.22
N HIS A 218 6.68 16.67 7.81
CA HIS A 218 7.87 17.43 7.44
C HIS A 218 9.18 16.66 7.66
N ALA A 219 9.22 15.71 8.59
CA ALA A 219 10.40 14.90 8.87
C ALA A 219 10.58 13.71 7.91
N SER A 220 9.50 13.22 7.31
CA SER A 220 9.52 11.97 6.52
C SER A 220 9.34 12.15 5.01
N MET A 221 8.46 13.05 4.58
CA MET A 221 8.16 13.21 3.15
C MET A 221 9.32 13.74 2.31
N PRO A 222 10.16 14.69 2.78
CA PRO A 222 11.35 15.09 2.04
C PRO A 222 12.35 13.96 1.81
N GLU A 223 12.33 12.91 2.64
CA GLU A 223 13.14 11.70 2.49
C GLU A 223 12.48 10.67 1.52
N GLY A 224 11.30 11.00 0.99
CA GLY A 224 10.58 10.23 -0.01
C GLY A 224 9.66 9.15 0.54
N ALA A 225 9.44 9.03 1.85
CA ALA A 225 8.40 8.14 2.39
C ALA A 225 7.02 8.69 2.05
N TYR A 226 6.12 7.82 1.55
CA TYR A 226 4.70 8.16 1.43
C TYR A 226 3.94 7.71 2.69
N HIS A 227 2.74 8.29 2.94
CA HIS A 227 1.95 7.89 4.09
C HIS A 227 0.68 7.16 3.68
N ILE A 228 0.14 6.38 4.62
CA ILE A 228 -1.17 5.72 4.51
C ILE A 228 -1.94 6.12 5.77
N GLU A 229 -3.03 6.84 5.62
CA GLU A 229 -3.82 7.33 6.73
C GLU A 229 -5.22 6.71 6.74
N ASN A 230 -5.87 6.74 7.89
CA ASN A 230 -7.18 6.11 8.10
C ASN A 230 -7.20 4.62 7.71
N ALA A 231 -6.13 3.87 7.99
CA ALA A 231 -6.15 2.42 7.81
C ALA A 231 -7.03 1.75 8.89
N THR A 232 -7.46 0.51 8.66
CA THR A 232 -8.26 -0.26 9.63
C THR A 232 -7.69 -1.65 9.86
N GLY A 233 -8.06 -2.27 10.98
CA GLY A 233 -7.71 -3.65 11.28
C GLY A 233 -6.24 -3.90 11.62
N LEU A 234 -5.45 -2.84 11.84
CA LEU A 234 -4.00 -2.95 12.06
C LEU A 234 -3.65 -3.74 13.33
N THR A 235 -4.46 -3.64 14.38
CA THR A 235 -4.23 -4.34 15.67
C THR A 235 -4.28 -5.88 15.55
N ALA A 236 -4.89 -6.41 14.48
CA ALA A 236 -4.98 -7.84 14.21
C ALA A 236 -3.81 -8.39 13.37
N LEU A 237 -2.90 -7.54 12.92
CA LEU A 237 -1.74 -7.93 12.11
C LEU A 237 -0.62 -8.51 12.99
N PRO A 238 0.16 -9.46 12.48
CA PRO A 238 1.39 -9.89 13.14
C PRO A 238 2.44 -8.76 13.10
N PRO A 239 3.43 -8.76 14.00
CA PRO A 239 4.46 -7.71 13.99
C PRO A 239 5.32 -7.73 12.71
N THR A 240 5.53 -8.89 12.10
CA THR A 240 6.36 -9.09 10.90
C THR A 240 5.84 -10.24 10.05
N GLY A 241 6.48 -10.50 8.90
CA GLY A 241 6.24 -11.71 8.09
C GLY A 241 5.04 -11.62 7.15
N PHE A 242 4.64 -10.42 6.75
CA PHE A 242 3.55 -10.20 5.80
C PHE A 242 3.92 -9.16 4.73
N THR A 243 3.16 -9.13 3.66
CA THR A 243 3.31 -8.15 2.58
C THR A 243 2.10 -7.23 2.56
N VAL A 244 2.34 -5.94 2.29
CA VAL A 244 1.28 -4.97 2.07
C VAL A 244 1.25 -4.55 0.60
N ILE A 245 0.05 -4.45 0.04
CA ILE A 245 -0.24 -3.88 -1.27
C ILE A 245 -1.05 -2.61 -1.03
N VAL A 246 -0.57 -1.51 -1.60
CA VAL A 246 -1.20 -0.18 -1.56
C VAL A 246 -1.58 0.19 -2.98
N ALA A 247 -2.86 0.46 -3.24
CA ALA A 247 -3.39 0.69 -4.58
C ALA A 247 -4.13 2.04 -4.67
N PRO A 248 -3.42 3.19 -4.60
CA PRO A 248 -4.04 4.51 -4.69
C PRO A 248 -4.60 4.79 -6.08
N ILE A 249 -5.63 5.63 -6.15
CA ILE A 249 -6.07 6.22 -7.41
C ILE A 249 -4.89 7.00 -8.02
N LYS A 250 -4.57 6.68 -9.28
CA LYS A 250 -3.42 7.27 -9.99
C LYS A 250 -3.78 8.63 -10.60
N ILE A 251 -3.94 9.64 -9.76
CA ILE A 251 -4.25 11.01 -10.16
C ILE A 251 -2.98 11.67 -10.71
N LYS A 252 -3.03 12.14 -11.95
CA LYS A 252 -1.88 12.83 -12.56
C LYS A 252 -1.54 14.09 -11.79
N ASP A 253 -0.27 14.21 -11.39
CA ASP A 253 0.29 15.32 -10.62
C ASP A 253 -0.41 15.54 -9.25
N GLY A 254 -1.17 14.52 -8.75
CA GLY A 254 -1.88 14.58 -7.47
C GLY A 254 -0.95 14.48 -6.26
N SER A 255 -1.33 15.14 -5.17
CA SER A 255 -0.60 15.10 -3.89
C SER A 255 -0.91 13.85 -3.08
N GLY A 256 -2.00 13.14 -3.40
CA GLY A 256 -2.47 11.95 -2.74
C GLY A 256 -3.63 11.31 -3.47
N GLY A 257 -4.32 10.40 -2.83
CA GLY A 257 -5.55 9.81 -3.35
C GLY A 257 -6.11 8.69 -2.49
N PRO A 258 -7.44 8.52 -2.48
CA PRO A 258 -8.07 7.36 -1.86
C PRO A 258 -7.45 6.06 -2.36
N THR A 259 -7.27 5.10 -1.46
CA THR A 259 -6.55 3.87 -1.75
C THR A 259 -7.27 2.63 -1.22
N ARG A 260 -7.03 1.49 -1.88
CA ARG A 260 -7.27 0.18 -1.30
C ARG A 260 -5.96 -0.34 -0.73
N VAL A 261 -5.97 -0.84 0.48
CA VAL A 261 -4.80 -1.41 1.15
C VAL A 261 -5.09 -2.85 1.54
N PHE A 262 -4.19 -3.77 1.20
CA PHE A 262 -4.31 -5.18 1.54
C PHE A 262 -3.07 -5.68 2.28
N ALA A 263 -3.27 -6.48 3.32
CA ALA A 263 -2.22 -7.30 3.89
C ALA A 263 -2.34 -8.74 3.38
N LEU A 264 -1.25 -9.28 2.87
CA LEU A 264 -1.10 -10.69 2.51
C LEU A 264 -0.38 -11.39 3.66
N LEU A 265 -1.13 -12.13 4.46
CA LEU A 265 -0.61 -12.87 5.61
C LEU A 265 -0.21 -14.29 5.17
N PRO A 266 0.89 -14.86 5.69
CA PRO A 266 1.22 -16.26 5.43
C PRO A 266 0.13 -17.20 5.99
N GLU A 267 0.07 -18.42 5.48
CA GLU A 267 -0.73 -19.47 6.12
C GLU A 267 -0.32 -19.65 7.58
N ARG A 268 -1.30 -19.82 8.46
CA ARG A 268 -1.00 -20.23 9.85
C ARG A 268 -0.45 -21.66 9.79
N GLN A 269 0.79 -21.82 10.18
CA GLN A 269 1.38 -23.15 10.40
C GLN A 269 0.73 -23.83 11.58
#